data_30173997215f004c33a252bca1d63f53
#
_entry.id   30173997215f004c33a252bca1d63f53
#
_cell.length_a   1.000
_cell.length_b   1.000
_cell.length_c   1.000
_cell.angle_alpha   90.00
_cell.angle_beta   90.00
_cell.angle_gamma   90.00
#
_symmetry.space_group_name_H-M   'P 1'
#
loop_
_entity.id
_entity.type
_entity.pdbx_description
1 polymer ?
#
loop_
_entity_poly.entity_id
_entity_poly.type
_entity_poly.pdbx_seq_one_letter_code
_entity_poly.pdbx_strand_id
1 'polypeptide(L)'
;GPAGTSSTGPTGPQGVKGQKGATGPTGPSGASDSRIKTIEGPIGNTLNKVKAMRGVVWSANDLGQQIGLPANAPMYGLVAQEVQAQFPDLVFPLPEQVPGYDTILGVDYSRLSPVLIEAIKDLDNKITDIENQLGS
;
A
#
# COMPACT_ATOMS: atom_id res chain seq x y z
N GLY A 1 3.00 -26.68 -19.16
CA GLY A 1 3.02 -26.74 -19.25
C GLY A 1 2.93 -27.16 -19.39
N PRO A 2 2.94 -27.41 -19.61
CA PRO A 2 2.93 -27.70 -19.70
C PRO A 2 2.88 -27.73 -19.51
N ALA A 3 3.16 -28.09 -19.66
CA ALA A 3 3.29 -27.88 -19.46
C ALA A 3 3.45 -27.66 -19.47
N GLY A 4 3.70 -27.92 -19.68
CA GLY A 4 4.03 -27.59 -19.60
C GLY A 4 4.46 -27.46 -19.73
N THR A 5 4.82 -27.86 -20.01
CA THR A 5 5.18 -27.58 -20.10
C THR A 5 5.39 -27.06 -19.99
N SER A 6 5.75 -27.08 -20.07
CA SER A 6 5.93 -26.48 -19.83
C SER A 6 5.98 -25.80 -19.65
N SER A 7 6.36 -25.79 -19.71
CA SER A 7 6.32 -25.02 -19.45
C SER A 7 6.24 -24.34 -19.06
N THR A 8 6.66 -24.39 -19.00
CA THR A 8 6.49 -23.67 -18.50
C THR A 8 6.73 -22.95 -18.19
N GLY A 9 7.22 -22.96 -18.07
CA GLY A 9 7.49 -22.23 -17.67
C GLY A 9 7.56 -21.56 -17.36
N PRO A 10 7.87 -21.33 -17.33
CA PRO A 10 7.92 -20.57 -16.70
C PRO A 10 7.50 -19.89 -16.19
N THR A 11 7.28 -20.00 -15.89
CA THR A 11 6.76 -19.37 -15.36
C THR A 11 6.95 -18.76 -14.65
N GLY A 12 7.23 -18.71 -14.43
CA GLY A 12 7.35 -18.25 -13.67
C GLY A 12 7.17 -17.50 -13.08
N PRO A 13 7.35 -17.18 -12.89
CA PRO A 13 7.09 -16.54 -11.98
C PRO A 13 6.08 -15.88 -11.80
N GLN A 14 5.64 -15.99 -11.73
CA GLN A 14 4.73 -15.52 -11.37
C GLN A 14 4.55 -15.50 -10.27
N GLY A 15 4.95 -16.00 -9.90
CA GLY A 15 4.65 -16.06 -8.70
C GLY A 15 4.21 -15.11 -7.93
N VAL A 16 4.71 -14.47 -7.84
CA VAL A 16 4.36 -13.69 -7.00
C VAL A 16 3.22 -13.08 -7.12
N LYS A 17 2.63 -13.29 -7.69
CA LYS A 17 1.54 -12.78 -7.73
C LYS A 17 0.70 -12.98 -6.75
N GLY A 18 0.83 -13.79 -6.11
CA GLY A 18 -0.17 -14.11 -5.18
C GLY A 18 -0.72 -13.06 -4.36
N GLN A 19 0.03 -12.16 -3.96
CA GLN A 19 -0.53 -11.31 -3.06
C GLN A 19 -1.46 -10.40 -3.59
N LYS A 20 -1.65 -10.41 -4.82
CA LYS A 20 -2.56 -9.61 -5.25
C LYS A 20 -3.87 -9.86 -4.81
N GLY A 21 -4.24 -10.98 -4.56
CA GLY A 21 -5.57 -11.26 -4.13
C GLY A 21 -5.97 -10.51 -2.89
N ALA A 22 -5.04 -10.22 -2.06
CA ALA A 22 -5.35 -9.56 -0.82
C ALA A 22 -5.67 -8.09 -0.97
N THR A 23 -5.47 -7.54 -2.11
CA THR A 23 -5.67 -6.11 -2.25
C THR A 23 -7.12 -5.72 -2.44
N GLY A 24 -8.03 -6.62 -2.34
CA GLY A 24 -9.41 -6.28 -2.49
C GLY A 24 -9.84 -6.07 -3.92
N PRO A 25 -11.04 -5.62 -4.11
CA PRO A 25 -11.68 -5.62 -5.41
C PRO A 25 -11.30 -4.41 -6.24
N THR A 26 -10.25 -4.51 -6.93
CA THR A 26 -9.83 -3.42 -7.78
C THR A 26 -10.13 -3.62 -9.24
N GLY A 27 -10.74 -4.74 -9.61
CA GLY A 27 -10.99 -5.07 -11.02
C GLY A 27 -9.71 -5.44 -11.73
N PRO A 28 -9.64 -5.27 -13.05
CA PRO A 28 -8.43 -5.58 -13.80
C PRO A 28 -7.24 -4.83 -13.25
N SER A 29 -6.15 -5.56 -13.03
CA SER A 29 -4.97 -4.99 -12.42
C SER A 29 -4.38 -3.89 -13.31
N GLY A 30 -4.12 -2.73 -12.72
CA GLY A 30 -3.50 -1.64 -13.42
C GLY A 30 -4.42 -0.82 -14.32
N ALA A 31 -5.71 -1.13 -14.37
CA ALA A 31 -6.64 -0.37 -15.20
C ALA A 31 -6.69 1.09 -14.74
N SER A 32 -6.40 2.02 -15.65
CA SER A 32 -6.31 3.43 -15.30
C SER A 32 -6.56 4.38 -16.48
N ASP A 33 -7.06 3.87 -17.57
CA ASP A 33 -7.35 4.68 -18.74
C ASP A 33 -8.39 5.75 -18.41
N SER A 34 -8.19 6.96 -18.90
CA SER A 34 -9.12 8.07 -18.63
C SER A 34 -10.53 7.79 -19.08
N ARG A 35 -10.69 6.96 -20.10
CA ARG A 35 -12.02 6.66 -20.66
C ARG A 35 -12.89 5.81 -19.73
N ILE A 36 -12.28 5.15 -18.75
CA ILE A 36 -13.04 4.33 -17.81
C ILE A 36 -13.31 5.05 -16.51
N LYS A 37 -12.93 6.32 -16.41
CA LYS A 37 -12.99 7.05 -15.15
C LYS A 37 -13.91 8.25 -15.20
N THR A 38 -14.63 8.47 -14.12
CA THR A 38 -15.25 9.74 -13.84
C THR A 38 -14.44 10.36 -12.70
N ILE A 39 -13.72 11.44 -12.99
CA ILE A 39 -12.87 12.10 -12.00
C ILE A 39 -13.76 12.85 -11.01
N GLU A 40 -13.64 12.53 -9.73
CA GLU A 40 -14.46 13.14 -8.70
C GLU A 40 -13.75 14.30 -7.98
N GLY A 41 -12.45 14.37 -8.14
CA GLY A 41 -11.67 15.47 -7.56
C GLY A 41 -10.27 14.99 -7.19
N PRO A 42 -9.43 15.92 -6.71
CA PRO A 42 -8.11 15.55 -6.23
C PRO A 42 -8.18 14.92 -4.85
N ILE A 43 -7.17 14.14 -4.49
CA ILE A 43 -7.04 13.65 -3.13
C ILE A 43 -6.57 14.83 -2.27
N GLY A 44 -7.36 15.19 -1.27
CA GLY A 44 -7.06 16.35 -0.44
C GLY A 44 -6.34 16.04 0.85
N ASN A 45 -5.73 17.06 1.43
CA ASN A 45 -5.08 17.02 2.74
C ASN A 45 -4.03 15.91 2.88
N THR A 46 -3.32 15.62 1.80
CA THR A 46 -2.44 14.47 1.75
C THR A 46 -1.15 14.64 2.54
N LEU A 47 -0.54 15.81 2.50
CA LEU A 47 0.74 16.03 3.19
C LEU A 47 0.61 15.80 4.70
N ASN A 48 -0.41 16.38 5.32
CA ASN A 48 -0.61 16.22 6.76
C ASN A 48 -0.88 14.77 7.13
N LYS A 49 -1.67 14.07 6.33
CA LYS A 49 -1.99 12.66 6.59
C LYS A 49 -0.76 11.77 6.41
N VAL A 50 0.02 12.01 5.37
CA VAL A 50 1.26 11.25 5.14
C VAL A 50 2.23 11.46 6.29
N LYS A 51 2.36 12.69 6.78
CA LYS A 51 3.26 12.99 7.90
C LYS A 51 2.85 12.30 9.20
N ALA A 52 1.60 11.89 9.32
CA ALA A 52 1.12 11.20 10.51
C ALA A 52 1.37 9.69 10.46
N MET A 53 1.92 9.18 9.37
CA MET A 53 2.28 7.77 9.22
C MET A 53 3.79 7.62 9.23
N ARG A 54 4.28 6.42 9.56
CA ARG A 54 5.71 6.16 9.61
C ARG A 54 6.09 5.07 8.63
N GLY A 55 7.18 5.31 7.89
CA GLY A 55 7.87 4.23 7.21
C GLY A 55 8.80 3.56 8.20
N VAL A 56 8.66 2.27 8.37
CA VAL A 56 9.42 1.53 9.39
C VAL A 56 10.11 0.30 8.80
N VAL A 57 11.20 -0.09 9.42
CA VAL A 57 11.80 -1.40 9.21
C VAL A 57 11.27 -2.30 10.31
N TRP A 58 10.75 -3.47 9.94
CA TRP A 58 10.14 -4.37 10.91
C TRP A 58 10.46 -5.83 10.58
N SER A 59 10.34 -6.68 11.57
CA SER A 59 10.42 -8.12 11.37
C SER A 59 9.26 -8.76 12.11
N ALA A 60 8.88 -9.97 11.68
CA ALA A 60 7.74 -10.65 12.27
C ALA A 60 8.04 -11.11 13.70
N ASN A 61 7.14 -10.76 14.62
CA ASN A 61 7.15 -11.29 15.97
C ASN A 61 6.43 -12.65 15.99
N ASP A 62 6.16 -13.19 17.18
CA ASP A 62 5.50 -14.48 17.29
C ASP A 62 4.17 -14.53 16.56
N LEU A 63 3.35 -13.50 16.69
CA LEU A 63 2.06 -13.45 16.02
C LEU A 63 2.23 -13.40 14.50
N GLY A 64 3.16 -12.59 14.01
CA GLY A 64 3.45 -12.52 12.57
C GLY A 64 3.91 -13.86 12.03
N GLN A 65 4.71 -14.59 12.79
CA GLN A 65 5.16 -15.91 12.37
C GLN A 65 4.01 -16.93 12.33
N GLN A 66 3.04 -16.80 13.23
CA GLN A 66 1.87 -17.68 13.21
C GLN A 66 1.03 -17.53 11.96
N ILE A 67 1.04 -16.36 11.32
CA ILE A 67 0.31 -16.14 10.09
C ILE A 67 1.17 -16.37 8.84
N GLY A 68 2.37 -16.91 9.02
CA GLY A 68 3.19 -17.35 7.90
C GLY A 68 4.35 -16.44 7.51
N LEU A 69 4.60 -15.38 8.26
CA LEU A 69 5.71 -14.51 7.94
C LEU A 69 7.04 -15.08 8.47
N PRO A 70 8.13 -14.90 7.74
CA PRO A 70 9.42 -15.45 8.17
C PRO A 70 9.99 -14.70 9.37
N ALA A 71 10.68 -15.44 10.24
CA ALA A 71 11.42 -14.84 11.33
C ALA A 71 12.73 -14.25 10.82
N ASN A 72 13.24 -13.24 11.51
CA ASN A 72 14.56 -12.67 11.23
C ASN A 72 14.74 -12.19 9.78
N ALA A 73 13.67 -11.66 9.20
CA ALA A 73 13.67 -11.15 7.84
C ALA A 73 13.15 -9.73 7.84
N PRO A 74 14.02 -8.74 8.04
CA PRO A 74 13.58 -7.34 8.08
C PRO A 74 12.91 -6.89 6.79
N MET A 75 11.84 -6.16 6.94
CA MET A 75 11.02 -5.67 5.83
C MET A 75 10.75 -4.18 6.04
N TYR A 76 10.45 -3.49 4.95
CA TYR A 76 10.01 -2.11 5.01
C TYR A 76 8.49 -2.07 4.95
N GLY A 77 7.90 -1.17 5.69
CA GLY A 77 6.45 -1.05 5.62
C GLY A 77 5.89 0.05 6.49
N LEU A 78 4.58 0.07 6.56
CA LEU A 78 3.81 0.99 7.38
C LEU A 78 3.10 0.19 8.47
N VAL A 79 2.56 0.89 9.44
CA VAL A 79 1.76 0.27 10.50
C VAL A 79 0.29 0.44 10.11
N ALA A 80 -0.43 -0.66 9.95
CA ALA A 80 -1.81 -0.62 9.42
C ALA A 80 -2.73 0.28 10.24
N GLN A 81 -2.59 0.29 11.57
CA GLN A 81 -3.42 1.13 12.41
C GLN A 81 -3.15 2.62 12.19
N GLU A 82 -1.92 3.00 11.89
CA GLU A 82 -1.59 4.39 11.56
C GLU A 82 -2.17 4.78 10.21
N VAL A 83 -2.11 3.87 9.24
CA VAL A 83 -2.71 4.09 7.93
C VAL A 83 -4.23 4.23 8.07
N GLN A 84 -4.84 3.34 8.85
CA GLN A 84 -6.29 3.33 9.05
C GLN A 84 -6.79 4.65 9.63
N ALA A 85 -6.02 5.27 10.52
CA ALA A 85 -6.39 6.53 11.13
C ALA A 85 -6.45 7.67 10.10
N GLN A 86 -5.66 7.59 9.02
CA GLN A 86 -5.59 8.63 8.02
C GLN A 86 -6.34 8.27 6.74
N PHE A 87 -6.26 7.02 6.31
CA PHE A 87 -6.85 6.54 5.07
C PHE A 87 -7.49 5.17 5.33
N PRO A 88 -8.65 5.13 5.98
CA PRO A 88 -9.26 3.84 6.33
C PRO A 88 -9.53 2.95 5.11
N ASP A 89 -9.75 3.54 3.94
CA ASP A 89 -10.00 2.76 2.73
C ASP A 89 -8.76 2.02 2.20
N LEU A 90 -7.59 2.33 2.73
CA LEU A 90 -6.36 1.65 2.33
C LEU A 90 -6.02 0.47 3.22
N VAL A 91 -6.86 0.16 4.18
CA VAL A 91 -6.62 -0.94 5.12
C VAL A 91 -7.70 -1.98 4.94
N PHE A 92 -7.33 -3.23 4.95
CA PHE A 92 -8.25 -4.34 4.73
C PHE A 92 -7.94 -5.49 5.70
N PRO A 93 -8.94 -6.32 6.01
CA PRO A 93 -8.70 -7.47 6.88
C PRO A 93 -7.96 -8.57 6.13
N LEU A 94 -6.97 -9.16 6.77
CA LEU A 94 -6.33 -10.36 6.25
C LEU A 94 -7.22 -11.57 6.52
N PRO A 95 -7.15 -12.61 5.69
CA PRO A 95 -7.93 -13.83 5.93
C PRO A 95 -7.41 -14.66 7.09
N GLU A 96 -6.14 -14.52 7.45
CA GLU A 96 -5.54 -15.27 8.54
C GLU A 96 -6.16 -14.87 9.87
N GLN A 97 -6.57 -15.89 10.65
CA GLN A 97 -7.16 -15.67 11.96
C GLN A 97 -6.35 -16.39 13.01
N VAL A 98 -6.12 -15.73 14.14
CA VAL A 98 -5.38 -16.31 15.24
C VAL A 98 -6.26 -16.23 16.50
N PRO A 99 -6.53 -17.37 17.16
CA PRO A 99 -7.37 -17.36 18.35
C PRO A 99 -6.84 -16.40 19.41
N GLY A 100 -7.73 -15.64 20.00
CA GLY A 100 -7.35 -14.65 21.01
C GLY A 100 -6.96 -13.30 20.48
N TYR A 101 -6.95 -13.11 19.16
CA TYR A 101 -6.61 -11.83 18.54
C TYR A 101 -7.74 -11.36 17.64
N ASP A 102 -7.89 -10.04 17.56
CA ASP A 102 -8.80 -9.44 16.61
C ASP A 102 -8.25 -9.60 15.20
N THR A 103 -9.04 -9.21 14.23
CA THR A 103 -8.67 -9.26 12.81
C THR A 103 -7.30 -8.62 12.57
N ILE A 104 -6.44 -9.36 11.89
CA ILE A 104 -5.13 -8.86 11.48
C ILE A 104 -5.32 -8.00 10.23
N LEU A 105 -4.69 -6.84 10.20
CA LEU A 105 -4.91 -5.87 9.13
C LEU A 105 -3.76 -5.84 8.12
N GLY A 106 -4.09 -5.57 6.87
CA GLY A 106 -3.13 -5.32 5.81
C GLY A 106 -3.30 -3.92 5.25
N VAL A 107 -2.31 -3.47 4.50
CA VAL A 107 -2.31 -2.16 3.85
C VAL A 107 -2.25 -2.35 2.34
N ASP A 108 -3.13 -1.65 1.64
CA ASP A 108 -3.10 -1.62 0.19
C ASP A 108 -2.05 -0.62 -0.27
N TYR A 109 -0.82 -1.08 -0.37
CA TYR A 109 0.31 -0.21 -0.72
C TYR A 109 0.18 0.36 -2.12
N SER A 110 -0.47 -0.33 -3.04
CA SER A 110 -0.59 0.15 -4.41
C SER A 110 -1.39 1.44 -4.51
N ARG A 111 -2.33 1.64 -3.60
CA ARG A 111 -3.17 2.84 -3.60
C ARG A 111 -2.52 4.02 -2.87
N LEU A 112 -1.36 3.82 -2.27
CA LEU A 112 -0.61 4.91 -1.66
C LEU A 112 0.12 5.77 -2.69
N SER A 113 0.45 5.23 -3.85
CA SER A 113 1.19 6.00 -4.85
C SER A 113 0.52 7.33 -5.23
N PRO A 114 -0.77 7.35 -5.57
CA PRO A 114 -1.42 8.63 -5.88
C PRO A 114 -1.49 9.57 -4.67
N VAL A 115 -1.59 9.03 -3.46
CA VAL A 115 -1.56 9.84 -2.24
C VAL A 115 -0.20 10.53 -2.11
N LEU A 116 0.88 9.80 -2.35
CA LEU A 116 2.23 10.35 -2.24
C LEU A 116 2.49 11.40 -3.32
N ILE A 117 1.95 11.22 -4.52
CA ILE A 117 2.06 12.22 -5.59
C ILE A 117 1.44 13.54 -5.13
N GLU A 118 0.23 13.49 -4.57
CA GLU A 118 -0.42 14.71 -4.10
C GLU A 118 0.28 15.31 -2.89
N ALA A 119 0.84 14.48 -1.99
CA ALA A 119 1.60 14.96 -0.85
C ALA A 119 2.88 15.69 -1.28
N ILE A 120 3.56 15.16 -2.29
CA ILE A 120 4.76 15.81 -2.84
C ILE A 120 4.39 17.17 -3.44
N LYS A 121 3.29 17.25 -4.17
CA LYS A 121 2.84 18.51 -4.76
C LYS A 121 2.47 19.52 -3.68
N ASP A 122 1.81 19.08 -2.62
CA ASP A 122 1.49 19.95 -1.48
C ASP A 122 2.77 20.50 -0.84
N LEU A 123 3.78 19.65 -0.68
CA LEU A 123 5.06 20.06 -0.12
C LEU A 123 5.75 21.07 -1.04
N ASP A 124 5.75 20.82 -2.34
CA ASP A 124 6.33 21.75 -3.32
C ASP A 124 5.64 23.09 -3.28
N ASN A 125 4.31 23.11 -3.16
CA ASN A 125 3.55 24.35 -3.05
C ASN A 125 3.93 25.13 -1.78
N LYS A 126 4.14 24.44 -0.67
CA LYS A 126 4.59 25.09 0.56
C LYS A 126 5.98 25.70 0.40
N ILE A 127 6.87 25.01 -0.27
CA ILE A 127 8.22 25.52 -0.54
C ILE A 127 8.13 26.75 -1.43
N THR A 128 7.32 26.71 -2.48
CA THR A 128 7.12 27.85 -3.38
C THR A 128 6.58 29.06 -2.62
N ASP A 129 5.60 28.83 -1.74
CA ASP A 129 5.02 29.92 -0.95
C ASP A 129 6.09 30.57 -0.04
N ILE A 130 6.92 29.75 0.60
CA ILE A 130 8.00 30.24 1.44
C ILE A 130 9.02 31.03 0.62
N GLU A 131 9.40 30.50 -0.55
CA GLU A 131 10.33 31.19 -1.45
C GLU A 131 9.77 32.55 -1.86
N ASN A 132 8.49 32.61 -2.19
CA ASN A 132 7.85 33.87 -2.57
C ASN A 132 7.85 34.86 -1.43
N GLN A 133 7.63 34.40 -0.19
CA GLN A 133 7.67 35.29 0.97
C GLN A 133 9.08 35.82 1.22
N LEU A 134 10.10 35.00 1.04
CA LEU A 134 11.48 35.41 1.26
C LEU A 134 12.00 36.29 0.15
N GLY A 135 11.47 36.15 -1.06
CA GLY A 135 11.89 36.93 -2.20
C GLY A 135 11.22 38.32 -2.30
N SER A 136 10.31 38.60 -1.41
CA SER A 136 9.53 39.86 -1.48
C SER A 136 10.22 41.06 -0.80
#